data_cc4905c13488ef291a230b5da0183a72
#
_entry.id   cc4905c13488ef291a230b5da0183a72
#
_cell.length_a   1.000
_cell.length_b   1.000
_cell.length_c   1.000
_cell.angle_alpha   90.00
_cell.angle_beta   90.00
_cell.angle_gamma   90.00
#
_symmetry.space_group_name_H-M   'P 1'
#
loop_
_entity.id
_entity.type
_entity.pdbx_description
1 polymer ?
#
loop_
_entity_poly.entity_id
_entity_poly.type
_entity_poly.pdbx_seq_one_letter_code
_entity_poly.pdbx_strand_id
1 'polypeptide(L)'
;MTLPRREGKFRVEMDASGHTIGGVLSQEQEGKWKPIAFLSRTMQPVERNYEIYDKELLAIVEALTKWRQYLLDAAETFEIWMDHENLKYFQEPHKLNRQQVRWYLKLQDYDFILQHIPGKTNTKTDILSRKE
;
A
#
# COMPACT_ATOMS: atom_id res chain seq x y z
N MET A 1 0.10 -19.18 -2.53
CA MET A 1 0.87 -17.95 -2.74
C MET A 1 2.31 -18.28 -3.07
N THR A 2 2.99 -17.36 -3.73
CA THR A 2 4.36 -17.55 -4.15
C THR A 2 5.31 -17.20 -3.02
N LEU A 3 6.41 -17.93 -2.90
CA LEU A 3 7.44 -17.59 -1.93
C LEU A 3 8.27 -16.41 -2.44
N PRO A 4 8.66 -15.49 -1.56
CA PRO A 4 9.49 -14.37 -1.98
C PRO A 4 10.90 -14.85 -2.33
N ARG A 5 11.53 -14.12 -3.24
CA ARG A 5 12.92 -14.35 -3.63
C ARG A 5 13.77 -13.23 -3.11
N ARG A 6 15.08 -13.48 -2.99
CA ARG A 6 16.03 -12.45 -2.58
C ARG A 6 16.03 -11.29 -3.56
N GLU A 7 15.95 -11.58 -4.85
CA GLU A 7 15.90 -10.59 -5.90
C GLU A 7 14.50 -10.42 -6.41
N GLY A 8 14.21 -9.28 -6.97
CA GLY A 8 12.91 -8.98 -7.53
C GLY A 8 12.26 -7.83 -6.80
N LYS A 9 11.68 -6.95 -7.59
CA LYS A 9 11.05 -5.74 -7.09
C LYS A 9 9.73 -6.07 -6.40
N PHE A 10 9.47 -5.44 -5.27
CA PHE A 10 8.18 -5.59 -4.58
C PHE A 10 7.20 -4.48 -4.97
N ARG A 11 5.95 -4.81 -4.90
CA ARG A 11 4.86 -3.85 -5.10
C ARG A 11 3.79 -4.10 -4.06
N VAL A 12 3.35 -3.02 -3.42
CA VAL A 12 2.29 -3.05 -2.42
C VAL A 12 1.08 -2.32 -3.00
N GLU A 13 -0.06 -3.00 -3.08
CA GLU A 13 -1.31 -2.37 -3.49
C GLU A 13 -2.20 -2.29 -2.28
N MET A 14 -2.60 -1.08 -1.91
CA MET A 14 -3.36 -0.86 -0.69
C MET A 14 -4.70 -0.20 -0.99
N ASP A 15 -5.67 -0.54 -0.19
CA ASP A 15 -6.98 0.07 -0.25
C ASP A 15 -7.58 0.11 1.15
N ALA A 16 -8.20 1.24 1.47
CA ALA A 16 -8.92 1.38 2.71
C ALA A 16 -10.33 1.84 2.34
N SER A 17 -11.31 1.03 2.63
CA SER A 17 -12.69 1.38 2.31
C SER A 17 -13.61 0.95 3.42
N GLY A 18 -14.59 1.81 3.73
CA GLY A 18 -15.51 1.56 4.80
C GLY A 18 -14.75 1.36 6.12
N HIS A 19 -14.80 0.16 6.64
CA HIS A 19 -14.17 -0.18 7.91
C HIS A 19 -13.06 -1.21 7.77
N THR A 20 -12.58 -1.43 6.56
CA THR A 20 -11.60 -2.49 6.30
C THR A 20 -10.38 -1.93 5.58
N ILE A 21 -9.22 -2.42 5.97
CA ILE A 21 -7.96 -2.18 5.29
C ILE A 21 -7.60 -3.45 4.55
N GLY A 22 -7.31 -3.34 3.26
CA GLY A 22 -6.88 -4.47 2.45
C GLY A 22 -5.60 -4.16 1.71
N GLY A 23 -4.85 -5.20 1.39
CA GLY A 23 -3.63 -5.02 0.64
C GLY A 23 -3.06 -6.29 0.08
N VAL A 24 -2.23 -6.15 -0.93
CA VAL A 24 -1.54 -7.25 -1.58
C VAL A 24 -0.07 -6.87 -1.74
N LEU A 25 0.79 -7.77 -1.29
CA LEU A 25 2.22 -7.67 -1.54
C LEU A 25 2.55 -8.59 -2.70
N SER A 26 3.14 -8.03 -3.75
CA SER A 26 3.55 -8.81 -4.92
C SER A 26 5.04 -8.62 -5.17
N GLN A 27 5.64 -9.58 -5.84
CA GLN A 27 7.04 -9.50 -6.24
C GLN A 27 7.15 -9.87 -7.72
N GLU A 28 7.98 -9.12 -8.43
CA GLU A 28 8.27 -9.45 -9.82
C GLU A 28 9.22 -10.62 -9.86
N GLN A 29 8.79 -11.69 -10.48
CA GLN A 29 9.57 -12.92 -10.64
C GLN A 29 9.39 -13.41 -12.06
N GLU A 30 10.51 -13.60 -12.75
CA GLU A 30 10.49 -14.08 -14.13
C GLU A 30 9.61 -13.20 -15.04
N GLY A 31 9.69 -11.89 -14.83
CA GLY A 31 8.95 -10.95 -15.66
C GLY A 31 7.47 -10.81 -15.35
N LYS A 32 7.01 -11.44 -14.28
CA LYS A 32 5.61 -11.39 -13.88
C LYS A 32 5.45 -10.98 -12.43
N TRP A 33 4.39 -10.26 -12.14
CA TRP A 33 4.06 -9.90 -10.77
C TRP A 33 3.30 -11.06 -10.12
N LYS A 34 3.87 -11.60 -9.05
CA LYS A 34 3.29 -12.74 -8.33
C LYS A 34 2.92 -12.33 -6.92
N PRO A 35 1.70 -12.64 -6.47
CA PRO A 35 1.31 -12.29 -5.10
C PRO A 35 2.09 -13.13 -4.09
N ILE A 36 2.61 -12.45 -3.08
CA ILE A 36 3.37 -13.06 -2.00
C ILE A 36 2.53 -13.15 -0.73
N ALA A 37 1.77 -12.10 -0.43
CA ALA A 37 1.01 -12.05 0.81
C ALA A 37 -0.18 -11.11 0.68
N PHE A 38 -1.18 -11.34 1.51
CA PHE A 38 -2.39 -10.53 1.56
C PHE A 38 -2.57 -9.97 2.97
N LEU A 39 -3.18 -8.81 3.04
CA LEU A 39 -3.54 -8.18 4.30
C LEU A 39 -5.03 -7.87 4.28
N SER A 40 -5.71 -8.21 5.35
CA SER A 40 -7.08 -7.79 5.57
C SER A 40 -7.24 -7.53 7.06
N ARG A 41 -7.71 -6.34 7.40
CA ARG A 41 -7.84 -5.93 8.79
C ARG A 41 -9.06 -5.05 8.94
N THR A 42 -9.89 -5.35 9.93
CA THR A 42 -11.01 -4.49 10.28
C THR A 42 -10.50 -3.32 11.10
N MET A 43 -10.97 -2.13 10.77
CA MET A 43 -10.59 -0.93 11.51
C MET A 43 -11.23 -0.93 12.90
N GLN A 44 -10.48 -0.40 13.87
CA GLN A 44 -10.99 -0.18 15.20
C GLN A 44 -12.02 0.97 15.17
N PRO A 45 -12.95 1.03 16.12
CA PRO A 45 -13.97 2.08 16.11
C PRO A 45 -13.43 3.50 15.96
N VAL A 46 -12.33 3.82 16.64
CA VAL A 46 -11.74 5.15 16.54
C VAL A 46 -11.18 5.40 15.14
N GLU A 47 -10.66 4.36 14.50
CA GLU A 47 -10.07 4.47 13.16
C GLU A 47 -11.14 4.70 12.09
N ARG A 48 -12.33 4.20 12.33
CA ARG A 48 -13.45 4.35 11.38
C ARG A 48 -13.84 5.80 11.17
N ASN A 49 -13.52 6.65 12.13
CA ASN A 49 -13.83 8.07 12.07
C ASN A 49 -12.72 8.92 11.48
N TYR A 50 -11.60 8.31 11.10
CA TYR A 50 -10.53 9.03 10.43
C TYR A 50 -10.97 9.55 9.08
N GLU A 51 -10.36 10.64 8.64
CA GLU A 51 -10.53 11.11 7.28
C GLU A 51 -9.96 10.08 6.32
N ILE A 52 -10.43 10.10 5.08
CA ILE A 52 -10.04 9.10 4.09
C ILE A 52 -8.51 9.03 3.92
N TYR A 53 -7.84 10.18 3.94
CA TYR A 53 -6.39 10.21 3.76
C TYR A 53 -5.65 9.60 4.95
N ASP A 54 -6.20 9.76 6.15
CA ASP A 54 -5.63 9.12 7.33
C ASP A 54 -5.86 7.62 7.31
N LYS A 55 -6.99 7.18 6.80
CA LYS A 55 -7.25 5.75 6.63
C LYS A 55 -6.27 5.13 5.63
N GLU A 56 -6.00 5.84 4.54
CA GLU A 56 -5.03 5.36 3.55
C GLU A 56 -3.63 5.32 4.13
N LEU A 57 -3.24 6.34 4.90
CA LEU A 57 -1.94 6.37 5.55
C LEU A 57 -1.82 5.25 6.57
N LEU A 58 -2.88 5.01 7.33
CA LEU A 58 -2.93 3.89 8.26
C LEU A 58 -2.73 2.57 7.52
N ALA A 59 -3.37 2.42 6.36
CA ALA A 59 -3.24 1.21 5.56
C ALA A 59 -1.79 0.99 5.14
N ILE A 60 -1.10 2.05 4.71
CA ILE A 60 0.30 1.96 4.32
C ILE A 60 1.15 1.53 5.51
N VAL A 61 0.97 2.17 6.65
CA VAL A 61 1.74 1.86 7.86
C VAL A 61 1.52 0.40 8.28
N GLU A 62 0.27 -0.06 8.23
CA GLU A 62 -0.05 -1.44 8.57
C GLU A 62 0.64 -2.43 7.64
N ALA A 63 0.62 -2.13 6.34
CA ALA A 63 1.25 -2.98 5.35
C ALA A 63 2.76 -3.07 5.57
N LEU A 64 3.41 -1.93 5.75
CA LEU A 64 4.85 -1.90 5.96
C LEU A 64 5.25 -2.59 7.25
N THR A 65 4.44 -2.45 8.29
CA THR A 65 4.69 -3.12 9.56
C THR A 65 4.53 -4.63 9.41
N LYS A 66 3.45 -5.06 8.76
CA LYS A 66 3.17 -6.49 8.59
C LYS A 66 4.21 -7.17 7.71
N TRP A 67 4.65 -6.48 6.66
CA TRP A 67 5.59 -7.05 5.69
C TRP A 67 7.01 -6.51 5.84
N ARG A 68 7.33 -6.04 7.05
CA ARG A 68 8.63 -5.45 7.36
C ARG A 68 9.78 -6.35 6.96
N GLN A 69 9.66 -7.63 7.21
CA GLN A 69 10.71 -8.59 6.91
C GLN A 69 11.06 -8.67 5.42
N TYR A 70 10.11 -8.33 4.57
CA TYR A 70 10.33 -8.33 3.13
C TYR A 70 10.77 -6.96 2.61
N LEU A 71 10.22 -5.90 3.18
CA LEU A 71 10.32 -4.56 2.61
C LEU A 71 11.45 -3.72 3.19
N LEU A 72 11.82 -3.93 4.44
CA LEU A 72 12.82 -3.09 5.09
C LEU A 72 14.18 -3.22 4.42
N ASP A 73 14.58 -4.44 4.09
CA ASP A 73 15.84 -4.74 3.45
C ASP A 73 15.70 -5.17 2.00
N ALA A 74 14.66 -4.69 1.34
CA ALA A 74 14.43 -5.04 -0.05
C ALA A 74 15.62 -4.59 -0.90
N ALA A 75 16.01 -5.45 -1.86
CA ALA A 75 17.15 -5.18 -2.72
C ALA A 75 16.96 -3.96 -3.62
N GLU A 76 15.72 -3.65 -3.95
CA GLU A 76 15.36 -2.53 -4.81
C GLU A 76 14.29 -1.68 -4.16
N THR A 77 14.22 -0.42 -4.57
CA THR A 77 13.11 0.46 -4.17
C THR A 77 11.82 -0.20 -4.58
N PHE A 78 10.88 -0.32 -3.65
CA PHE A 78 9.59 -0.92 -3.97
C PHE A 78 8.54 0.15 -4.24
N GLU A 79 7.40 -0.27 -4.78
CA GLU A 79 6.32 0.64 -5.13
C GLU A 79 5.14 0.43 -4.21
N ILE A 80 4.51 1.53 -3.81
CA ILE A 80 3.22 1.50 -3.13
C ILE A 80 2.21 2.12 -4.09
N TRP A 81 1.24 1.34 -4.49
CA TRP A 81 0.22 1.75 -5.46
C TRP A 81 -1.05 2.14 -4.73
N MET A 82 -1.57 3.30 -5.06
CA MET A 82 -2.73 3.85 -4.38
C MET A 82 -3.58 4.67 -5.35
N ASP A 83 -4.74 5.09 -4.86
CA ASP A 83 -5.66 5.94 -5.61
C ASP A 83 -4.99 7.27 -5.95
N HIS A 84 -5.27 7.78 -7.14
CA HIS A 84 -4.68 9.04 -7.61
C HIS A 84 -4.97 10.21 -6.66
N GLU A 85 -6.18 10.31 -6.16
CA GLU A 85 -6.54 11.41 -5.26
C GLU A 85 -5.75 11.33 -3.96
N ASN A 86 -5.57 10.12 -3.43
CA ASN A 86 -4.80 9.94 -2.23
C ASN A 86 -3.32 10.23 -2.46
N LEU A 87 -2.81 9.82 -3.61
CA LEU A 87 -1.43 10.10 -3.99
C LEU A 87 -1.19 11.61 -4.05
N LYS A 88 -2.11 12.33 -4.68
CA LYS A 88 -2.02 13.77 -4.79
C LYS A 88 -1.96 14.43 -3.42
N TYR A 89 -2.81 13.97 -2.50
CA TYR A 89 -2.82 14.48 -1.13
C TYR A 89 -1.45 14.33 -0.47
N PHE A 90 -0.85 13.14 -0.60
CA PHE A 90 0.44 12.87 0.04
C PHE A 90 1.61 13.61 -0.60
N GLN A 91 1.45 14.09 -1.82
CA GLN A 91 2.48 14.85 -2.50
C GLN A 91 2.44 16.35 -2.17
N GLU A 92 1.34 16.81 -1.59
CA GLU A 92 1.19 18.22 -1.23
C GLU A 92 1.62 18.46 0.21
N PRO A 93 2.18 19.64 0.51
CA PRO A 93 2.56 19.95 1.90
C PRO A 93 1.31 20.16 2.75
N HIS A 94 1.32 19.58 3.94
CA HIS A 94 0.23 19.70 4.88
C HIS A 94 0.77 19.91 6.28
N LYS A 95 -0.03 20.56 7.11
CA LYS A 95 0.27 20.65 8.52
C LYS A 95 -0.08 19.32 9.17
N LEU A 96 0.90 18.65 9.75
CA LEU A 96 0.72 17.33 10.31
C LEU A 96 0.39 17.39 11.80
N ASN A 97 -0.52 16.49 12.23
CA ASN A 97 -0.75 16.28 13.65
C ASN A 97 0.25 15.25 14.18
N ARG A 98 0.25 15.02 15.50
CA ARG A 98 1.21 14.11 16.13
C ARG A 98 1.16 12.70 15.59
N GLN A 99 -0.03 12.20 15.35
CA GLN A 99 -0.20 10.83 14.85
C GLN A 99 0.36 10.71 13.45
N GLN A 100 0.08 11.68 12.60
CA GLN A 100 0.60 11.69 11.24
C GLN A 100 2.13 11.78 11.24
N VAL A 101 2.69 12.61 12.11
CA VAL A 101 4.16 12.70 12.24
C VAL A 101 4.74 11.34 12.59
N ARG A 102 4.14 10.63 13.54
CA ARG A 102 4.64 9.32 13.93
C ARG A 102 4.56 8.32 12.79
N TRP A 103 3.47 8.35 12.03
CA TRP A 103 3.34 7.47 10.88
C TRP A 103 4.39 7.77 9.81
N TYR A 104 4.59 9.05 9.50
CA TYR A 104 5.60 9.43 8.49
C TYR A 104 7.01 9.06 8.93
N LEU A 105 7.31 9.15 10.22
CA LEU A 105 8.61 8.73 10.72
C LEU A 105 8.84 7.25 10.50
N LYS A 106 7.81 6.43 10.65
CA LYS A 106 7.92 5.00 10.38
C LYS A 106 8.18 4.73 8.90
N LEU A 107 7.59 5.53 8.02
CA LEU A 107 7.76 5.36 6.59
C LEU A 107 9.19 5.66 6.14
N GLN A 108 9.90 6.50 6.86
CA GLN A 108 11.25 6.89 6.49
C GLN A 108 12.26 5.75 6.55
N ASP A 109 11.93 4.67 7.26
CA ASP A 109 12.81 3.51 7.34
C ASP A 109 12.81 2.68 6.06
N TYR A 110 11.92 2.98 5.12
CA TYR A 110 11.71 2.17 3.92
C TYR A 110 12.06 2.96 2.67
N ASP A 111 12.56 2.24 1.68
CA ASP A 111 12.91 2.82 0.39
C ASP A 111 11.81 2.51 -0.62
N PHE A 112 10.89 3.43 -0.79
CA PHE A 112 9.75 3.22 -1.66
C PHE A 112 9.36 4.48 -2.43
N ILE A 113 8.59 4.28 -3.48
CA ILE A 113 7.96 5.37 -4.23
C ILE A 113 6.45 5.15 -4.24
N LEU A 114 5.72 6.24 -4.22
CA LEU A 114 4.26 6.19 -4.33
C LEU A 114 3.87 6.29 -5.80
N GLN A 115 2.97 5.41 -6.21
CA GLN A 115 2.45 5.40 -7.58
C GLN A 115 0.95 5.36 -7.51
N HIS A 116 0.27 6.02 -8.44
CA HIS A 116 -1.15 5.78 -8.57
C HIS A 116 -1.37 4.65 -9.57
N ILE A 117 -2.43 3.91 -9.37
CA ILE A 117 -2.80 2.84 -10.29
C ILE A 117 -3.45 3.51 -11.50
N PRO A 118 -2.82 3.50 -12.69
CA PRO A 118 -3.37 4.17 -13.86
C PRO A 118 -4.76 3.66 -14.16
N GLY A 119 -5.72 4.59 -14.26
CA GLY A 119 -7.09 4.23 -14.48
C GLY A 119 -7.61 3.26 -13.44
N LYS A 120 -7.28 3.50 -12.16
CA LYS A 120 -7.59 2.56 -11.10
C LYS A 120 -9.02 2.05 -11.15
N THR A 121 -9.96 2.94 -11.20
CA THR A 121 -11.37 2.56 -11.21
C THR A 121 -11.68 1.67 -12.41
N ASN A 122 -11.25 2.10 -13.56
CA ASN A 122 -11.48 1.35 -14.79
C ASN A 122 -10.63 0.09 -14.85
N THR A 123 -9.37 0.21 -14.47
CA THR A 123 -8.46 -0.92 -14.51
C THR A 123 -8.92 -2.05 -13.62
N LYS A 124 -9.30 -1.72 -12.41
CA LYS A 124 -9.76 -2.72 -11.46
C LYS A 124 -11.03 -3.39 -11.95
N THR A 125 -11.96 -2.59 -12.43
CA THR A 125 -13.21 -3.08 -12.98
C THR A 125 -12.95 -3.92 -14.21
N ASP A 126 -12.08 -3.45 -15.09
CA ASP A 126 -11.74 -4.16 -16.30
C ASP A 126 -11.09 -5.50 -16.03
N ILE A 127 -10.18 -5.55 -15.08
CA ILE A 127 -9.53 -6.79 -14.71
C ILE A 127 -10.56 -7.80 -14.24
N LEU A 128 -11.46 -7.36 -13.38
CA LEU A 128 -12.52 -8.23 -12.88
C LEU A 128 -13.50 -8.62 -13.98
N SER A 129 -13.79 -7.68 -14.85
CA SER A 129 -14.75 -7.92 -15.94
C SER A 129 -14.16 -8.75 -17.05
N ARG A 130 -12.89 -8.54 -17.36
CA ARG A 130 -12.24 -9.24 -18.47
C ARG A 130 -11.89 -10.66 -18.16
N LYS A 131 -11.75 -10.96 -16.91
CA LYS A 131 -11.40 -12.31 -16.51
C LYS A 131 -12.56 -13.26 -16.53
N GLU A 132 -13.67 -12.66 -16.62
CA GLU A 132 -14.85 -13.43 -16.77
C GLU A 132 -14.89 -14.16 -18.05
#